data_52d388e4000f9868c39bb075d0d60e67
#
_entry.id   52d388e4000f9868c39bb075d0d60e67
#
_cell.length_a   1.000
_cell.length_b   1.000
_cell.length_c   1.000
_cell.angle_alpha   90.00
_cell.angle_beta   90.00
_cell.angle_gamma   90.00
#
_symmetry.space_group_name_H-M   'P 1'
#
loop_
_entity.id
_entity.type
_entity.pdbx_description
1 polymer ?
#
loop_
_entity_poly.entity_id
_entity_poly.type
_entity_poly.pdbx_seq_one_letter_code
_entity_poly.pdbx_strand_id
1 'polypeptide(L)'
;MNLNRVIIVGHLTRSPELRFAKNGNAVTRFGVATNSAWTDESGEKREEVEFHNVVVFGRLAETAQEYLRKGQLVLAEGRLHYESWTSEGVKHTRVSIIASRLQFGPKLSADESPSADNVPEEDAIPSEITDNDDIPF
;
A
#
# COMPACT_ATOMS: atom_id res chain seq x y z
N MET A 1 -24.73 -9.12 -11.55
CA MET A 1 -24.01 -9.26 -10.26
C MET A 1 -22.58 -8.82 -10.44
N ASN A 2 -22.09 -7.93 -9.55
CA ASN A 2 -20.74 -7.36 -9.70
C ASN A 2 -20.03 -7.30 -8.37
N LEU A 3 -18.73 -7.48 -8.41
CA LEU A 3 -17.89 -7.32 -7.22
C LEU A 3 -16.52 -6.86 -7.64
N ASN A 4 -16.01 -5.81 -7.00
CA ASN A 4 -14.69 -5.29 -7.31
C ASN A 4 -14.09 -4.82 -5.99
N ARG A 5 -13.23 -5.63 -5.41
CA ARG A 5 -12.66 -5.32 -4.10
C ARG A 5 -11.23 -5.82 -4.04
N VAL A 6 -10.37 -4.98 -3.52
CA VAL A 6 -8.94 -5.29 -3.41
C VAL A 6 -8.49 -4.94 -2.01
N ILE A 7 -7.71 -5.81 -1.40
CA ILE A 7 -7.12 -5.55 -0.10
C ILE A 7 -5.66 -5.92 -0.20
N ILE A 8 -4.76 -4.99 0.10
CA ILE A 8 -3.34 -5.27 0.08
C ILE A 8 -2.70 -4.74 1.34
N VAL A 9 -1.63 -5.40 1.76
CA VAL A 9 -0.79 -4.96 2.86
C VAL A 9 0.63 -5.00 2.37
N GLY A 10 1.34 -3.89 2.48
CA GLY A 10 2.70 -3.83 2.01
C GLY A 10 3.36 -2.56 2.49
N HIS A 11 4.53 -2.28 1.92
CA HIS A 11 5.33 -1.12 2.34
C HIS A 11 5.27 -0.03 1.28
N LEU A 12 5.20 1.20 1.72
CA LEU A 12 5.20 2.32 0.80
C LEU A 12 6.52 2.39 0.07
N THR A 13 6.45 2.58 -1.24
CA THR A 13 7.64 2.67 -2.06
C THR A 13 8.16 4.08 -2.19
N ARG A 14 7.32 5.06 -1.91
CA ARG A 14 7.71 6.46 -1.96
C ARG A 14 6.74 7.26 -1.10
N SER A 15 7.16 8.45 -0.72
CA SER A 15 6.30 9.31 0.09
C SER A 15 5.05 9.70 -0.70
N PRO A 16 3.91 9.83 -0.03
CA PRO A 16 2.69 10.18 -0.74
C PRO A 16 2.75 11.59 -1.32
N GLU A 17 2.10 11.76 -2.45
CA GLU A 17 2.07 13.03 -3.14
C GLU A 17 0.64 13.55 -3.16
N LEU A 18 0.40 14.71 -2.55
CA LEU A 18 -0.92 15.29 -2.46
C LEU A 18 -1.09 16.32 -3.58
N ARG A 19 -2.21 16.24 -4.26
CA ARG A 19 -2.58 17.22 -5.27
C ARG A 19 -4.06 17.49 -5.13
N PHE A 20 -4.50 18.59 -5.77
CA PHE A 20 -5.91 18.94 -5.74
C PHE A 20 -6.46 18.83 -7.15
N ALA A 21 -7.60 18.16 -7.26
CA ALA A 21 -8.29 18.03 -8.54
C ALA A 21 -8.93 19.36 -8.91
N LYS A 22 -9.40 19.47 -10.14
CA LYS A 22 -10.00 20.68 -10.62
C LYS A 22 -11.20 21.10 -9.79
N ASN A 23 -11.90 20.13 -9.22
CA ASN A 23 -13.07 20.46 -8.39
C ASN A 23 -12.67 20.77 -6.96
N GLY A 24 -11.38 20.84 -6.67
CA GLY A 24 -10.93 21.20 -5.33
C GLY A 24 -10.73 20.04 -4.39
N ASN A 25 -11.05 18.83 -4.81
CA ASN A 25 -10.88 17.67 -3.94
C ASN A 25 -9.41 17.28 -3.83
N ALA A 26 -9.03 16.87 -2.63
CA ALA A 26 -7.67 16.38 -2.41
C ALA A 26 -7.52 14.98 -2.98
N VAL A 27 -6.38 14.72 -3.60
CA VAL A 27 -6.05 13.43 -4.17
C VAL A 27 -4.63 13.12 -3.80
N THR A 28 -4.40 11.95 -3.20
CA THR A 28 -3.05 11.53 -2.84
C THR A 28 -2.75 10.22 -3.54
N ARG A 29 -1.56 10.14 -4.12
CA ARG A 29 -1.11 8.94 -4.80
C ARG A 29 0.15 8.43 -4.14
N PHE A 30 0.24 7.12 -4.00
CA PHE A 30 1.44 6.51 -3.47
C PHE A 30 1.54 5.09 -4.00
N GLY A 31 2.72 4.50 -3.83
CA GLY A 31 2.96 3.14 -4.28
C GLY A 31 3.12 2.21 -3.09
N VAL A 32 2.67 0.98 -3.25
CA VAL A 32 2.80 -0.03 -2.22
C VAL A 32 3.40 -1.26 -2.86
N ALA A 33 4.41 -1.83 -2.22
CA ALA A 33 5.06 -3.03 -2.71
C ALA A 33 4.63 -4.22 -1.88
N THR A 34 4.24 -5.29 -2.55
CA THR A 34 3.92 -6.55 -1.90
C THR A 34 4.85 -7.62 -2.45
N ASN A 35 5.33 -8.49 -1.57
CA ASN A 35 6.26 -9.52 -1.94
C ASN A 35 5.61 -10.89 -1.90
N SER A 36 5.98 -11.75 -2.83
CA SER A 36 5.57 -13.13 -2.77
C SER A 36 6.78 -14.00 -2.98
N ALA A 37 6.76 -15.15 -2.36
CA ALA A 37 7.86 -16.10 -2.48
C ALA A 37 7.27 -17.49 -2.60
N TRP A 38 7.88 -18.30 -3.46
CA TRP A 38 7.40 -19.66 -3.62
C TRP A 38 8.59 -20.52 -4.05
N THR A 39 8.39 -21.84 -4.00
CA THR A 39 9.39 -22.78 -4.46
C THR A 39 8.90 -23.40 -5.75
N ASP A 40 9.71 -23.32 -6.82
CA ASP A 40 9.28 -23.84 -8.11
C ASP A 40 9.46 -25.36 -8.16
N GLU A 41 9.15 -25.93 -9.32
CA GLU A 41 9.19 -27.35 -9.46
C GLU A 41 10.57 -27.94 -9.32
N SER A 42 11.59 -27.16 -9.62
CA SER A 42 12.95 -27.64 -9.48
C SER A 42 13.48 -27.48 -8.08
N GLY A 43 12.67 -26.99 -7.16
CA GLY A 43 13.12 -26.81 -5.78
C GLY A 43 13.78 -25.50 -5.50
N GLU A 44 13.82 -24.59 -6.47
CA GLU A 44 14.46 -23.31 -6.27
C GLU A 44 13.48 -22.31 -5.69
N LYS A 45 13.99 -21.45 -4.82
CA LYS A 45 13.17 -20.43 -4.23
C LYS A 45 13.04 -19.26 -5.18
N ARG A 46 11.83 -18.79 -5.38
CA ARG A 46 11.56 -17.68 -6.27
C ARG A 46 10.90 -16.57 -5.50
N GLU A 47 11.19 -15.33 -5.86
CA GLU A 47 10.61 -14.18 -5.23
C GLU A 47 10.14 -13.21 -6.29
N GLU A 48 9.09 -12.52 -5.97
CA GLU A 48 8.53 -11.54 -6.88
C GLU A 48 7.97 -10.38 -6.08
N VAL A 49 8.19 -9.17 -6.57
CA VAL A 49 7.68 -7.96 -5.93
C VAL A 49 6.70 -7.33 -6.89
N GLU A 50 5.52 -6.98 -6.39
CA GLU A 50 4.53 -6.29 -7.19
C GLU A 50 4.35 -4.88 -6.65
N PHE A 51 4.29 -3.93 -7.56
CA PHE A 51 4.17 -2.52 -7.19
C PHE A 51 2.78 -2.06 -7.55
N HIS A 52 2.02 -1.62 -6.55
CA HIS A 52 0.65 -1.20 -6.74
C HIS A 52 0.54 0.30 -6.66
N ASN A 53 -0.28 0.87 -7.53
CA ASN A 53 -0.57 2.30 -7.48
C ASN A 53 -1.84 2.49 -6.66
N VAL A 54 -1.77 3.29 -5.61
CA VAL A 54 -2.92 3.52 -4.74
C VAL A 54 -3.28 4.99 -4.80
N VAL A 55 -4.57 5.25 -4.91
CA VAL A 55 -5.10 6.59 -5.00
C VAL A 55 -6.16 6.74 -3.93
N VAL A 56 -6.12 7.84 -3.18
CA VAL A 56 -7.13 8.13 -2.18
C VAL A 56 -7.61 9.56 -2.38
N PHE A 57 -8.84 9.81 -1.98
CA PHE A 57 -9.48 11.10 -2.21
C PHE A 57 -9.97 11.71 -0.91
N GLY A 58 -10.13 13.01 -0.89
CA GLY A 58 -10.80 13.72 0.18
C GLY A 58 -10.00 13.73 1.46
N ARG A 59 -10.71 13.58 2.57
CA ARG A 59 -10.04 13.64 3.87
C ARG A 59 -9.03 12.51 4.03
N LEU A 60 -9.33 11.35 3.48
CA LEU A 60 -8.39 10.24 3.56
C LEU A 60 -7.09 10.58 2.83
N ALA A 61 -7.18 11.36 1.75
CA ALA A 61 -6.01 11.78 1.02
C ALA A 61 -5.14 12.71 1.88
N GLU A 62 -5.76 13.60 2.61
CA GLU A 62 -5.02 14.50 3.48
C GLU A 62 -4.35 13.74 4.61
N THR A 63 -5.08 12.80 5.20
CA THR A 63 -4.54 11.99 6.26
C THR A 63 -3.36 11.16 5.77
N ALA A 64 -3.49 10.57 4.58
CA ALA A 64 -2.42 9.74 4.04
C ALA A 64 -1.16 10.57 3.81
N GLN A 65 -1.32 11.75 3.25
CA GLN A 65 -0.17 12.59 2.98
C GLN A 65 0.51 13.03 4.27
N GLU A 66 -0.29 13.25 5.30
CA GLU A 66 0.26 13.74 6.55
C GLU A 66 0.99 12.67 7.33
N TYR A 67 0.50 11.44 7.32
CA TYR A 67 1.02 10.42 8.22
C TYR A 67 1.84 9.32 7.55
N LEU A 68 1.69 9.09 6.27
CA LEU A 68 2.42 8.02 5.61
C LEU A 68 3.81 8.47 5.19
N ARG A 69 4.75 7.56 5.31
CA ARG A 69 6.13 7.83 4.90
C ARG A 69 6.67 6.63 4.15
N LYS A 70 7.65 6.88 3.29
CA LYS A 70 8.27 5.82 2.52
C LYS A 70 8.75 4.70 3.46
N GLY A 71 8.50 3.47 3.07
CA GLY A 71 8.93 2.31 3.84
C GLY A 71 7.95 1.85 4.89
N GLN A 72 6.91 2.63 5.14
CA GLN A 72 5.97 2.31 6.20
C GLN A 72 5.00 1.22 5.76
N LEU A 73 4.62 0.36 6.69
CA LEU A 73 3.64 -0.68 6.41
C LEU A 73 2.25 -0.06 6.34
N VAL A 74 1.47 -0.46 5.37
CA VAL A 74 0.14 0.09 5.22
C VAL A 74 -0.80 -0.99 4.68
N LEU A 75 -2.04 -0.96 5.13
CA LEU A 75 -3.10 -1.78 4.56
C LEU A 75 -4.00 -0.86 3.77
N ALA A 76 -4.27 -1.22 2.53
CA ALA A 76 -5.15 -0.44 1.67
C ALA A 76 -6.27 -1.33 1.17
N GLU A 77 -7.50 -0.88 1.34
CA GLU A 77 -8.66 -1.60 0.89
C GLU A 77 -9.48 -0.71 -0.02
N GLY A 78 -9.88 -1.20 -1.15
CA GLY A 78 -10.67 -0.43 -2.08
C GLY A 78 -11.06 -1.24 -3.29
N ARG A 79 -10.99 -0.64 -4.46
CA ARG A 79 -11.39 -1.30 -5.70
C ARG A 79 -10.37 -1.03 -6.79
N LEU A 80 -10.34 -1.90 -7.75
CA LEU A 80 -9.49 -1.70 -8.92
C LEU A 80 -10.12 -0.66 -9.83
N HIS A 81 -9.29 0.16 -10.40
CA HIS A 81 -9.74 1.19 -11.31
C HIS A 81 -8.77 1.22 -12.50
N TYR A 82 -9.32 1.13 -13.70
CA TYR A 82 -8.53 1.11 -14.91
C TYR A 82 -8.66 2.45 -15.59
N GLU A 83 -7.53 3.06 -15.92
CA GLU A 83 -7.51 4.32 -16.64
C GLU A 83 -6.85 4.08 -17.99
N SER A 84 -7.37 4.71 -19.00
CA SER A 84 -6.69 4.68 -20.29
C SER A 84 -6.78 6.06 -20.91
N TRP A 85 -5.72 6.42 -21.59
CA TRP A 85 -5.65 7.71 -22.28
C TRP A 85 -4.73 7.57 -23.48
N THR A 86 -4.83 8.51 -24.40
CA THR A 86 -4.01 8.50 -25.59
C THR A 86 -3.06 9.70 -25.53
N SER A 87 -1.79 9.43 -25.78
CA SER A 87 -0.79 10.46 -25.81
C SER A 87 0.09 10.22 -27.03
N GLU A 88 0.21 11.23 -27.88
CA GLU A 88 1.04 11.13 -29.08
C GLU A 88 0.68 9.91 -29.91
N GLY A 89 -0.60 9.63 -30.03
CA GLY A 89 -1.05 8.51 -30.84
C GLY A 89 -0.93 7.15 -30.21
N VAL A 90 -0.40 7.07 -29.00
CA VAL A 90 -0.20 5.81 -28.31
C VAL A 90 -1.19 5.69 -27.17
N LYS A 91 -1.85 4.56 -27.09
CA LYS A 91 -2.80 4.32 -26.02
C LYS A 91 -2.09 3.81 -24.79
N HIS A 92 -2.34 4.43 -23.66
CA HIS A 92 -1.75 4.03 -22.38
C HIS A 92 -2.84 3.54 -21.44
N THR A 93 -2.51 2.55 -20.66
CA THR A 93 -3.43 1.99 -19.68
C THR A 93 -2.73 1.89 -18.33
N ARG A 94 -3.44 2.19 -17.28
CA ARG A 94 -2.88 2.10 -15.96
C ARG A 94 -3.94 1.54 -15.02
N VAL A 95 -3.52 0.66 -14.12
CA VAL A 95 -4.40 0.09 -13.12
C VAL A 95 -4.04 0.71 -11.79
N SER A 96 -5.03 1.18 -11.07
CA SER A 96 -4.83 1.78 -9.75
C SER A 96 -5.82 1.16 -8.79
N ILE A 97 -5.51 1.25 -7.50
CA ILE A 97 -6.42 0.86 -6.45
C ILE A 97 -6.94 2.15 -5.84
N ILE A 98 -8.25 2.38 -5.97
CA ILE A 98 -8.85 3.53 -5.31
C ILE A 98 -9.23 3.06 -3.92
N ALA A 99 -8.47 3.49 -2.93
CA ALA A 99 -8.65 2.99 -1.58
C ALA A 99 -9.69 3.83 -0.85
N SER A 100 -10.60 3.14 -0.19
CA SER A 100 -11.59 3.78 0.65
C SER A 100 -11.25 3.61 2.11
N ARG A 101 -10.27 2.78 2.42
CA ARG A 101 -9.88 2.53 3.80
C ARG A 101 -8.39 2.28 3.85
N LEU A 102 -7.73 2.92 4.80
CA LEU A 102 -6.31 2.74 5.02
C LEU A 102 -6.08 2.44 6.48
N GLN A 103 -5.11 1.58 6.76
CA GLN A 103 -4.62 1.39 8.11
C GLN A 103 -3.11 1.55 8.08
N PHE A 104 -2.58 2.30 9.02
CA PHE A 104 -1.17 2.63 9.02
C PHE A 104 -0.47 1.75 10.01
N GLY A 105 0.58 1.09 9.58
CA GLY A 105 1.42 0.33 10.47
C GLY A 105 2.36 1.24 11.22
N PRO A 106 3.24 0.66 12.01
CA PRO A 106 4.17 1.48 12.79
C PRO A 106 5.08 2.28 11.90
N LYS A 107 5.41 3.48 12.34
CA LYS A 107 6.35 4.28 11.62
C LYS A 107 7.75 3.75 11.84
N LEU A 108 8.56 3.76 10.79
CA LEU A 108 9.95 3.38 10.91
C LEU A 108 10.76 4.59 11.33
N SER A 109 11.73 4.37 12.19
CA SER A 109 12.62 5.46 12.53
C SER A 109 13.61 5.65 11.40
N ALA A 110 14.32 6.73 11.44
CA ALA A 110 15.20 7.09 10.34
C ALA A 110 16.26 6.05 10.08
N ASP A 111 16.70 5.39 11.11
CA ASP A 111 17.76 4.40 10.95
C ASP A 111 17.23 2.98 10.94
N GLU A 112 15.94 2.78 10.87
CA GLU A 112 15.39 1.46 10.77
C GLU A 112 15.10 1.12 9.35
N SER A 113 15.32 -0.09 8.98
CA SER A 113 14.93 -0.54 7.67
C SER A 113 13.99 -1.70 7.85
N PRO A 114 13.18 -1.98 6.85
CA PRO A 114 12.23 -3.08 6.96
C PRO A 114 12.92 -4.42 6.81
N SER A 115 14.02 -4.62 7.44
CA SER A 115 14.69 -5.88 7.30
C SER A 115 14.19 -6.84 8.33
N ALA A 116 14.28 -8.07 8.03
CA ALA A 116 13.69 -9.07 8.86
C ALA A 116 14.40 -9.25 10.16
N ASP A 117 15.63 -8.88 10.21
CA ASP A 117 16.31 -9.12 11.46
C ASP A 117 15.93 -8.16 12.53
N ASN A 118 15.04 -7.27 12.23
CA ASN A 118 14.57 -6.44 13.28
C ASN A 118 13.51 -7.02 14.04
N VAL A 119 13.34 -8.20 13.84
CA VAL A 119 12.30 -8.73 14.49
C VAL A 119 12.46 -8.82 15.81
N PRO A 120 12.09 -8.55 16.53
CA PRO A 120 12.30 -8.68 17.71
C PRO A 120 11.40 -9.24 18.37
N GLU A 121 11.45 -9.41 18.37
CA GLU A 121 10.97 -9.67 18.75
C GLU A 121 10.07 -9.92 19.13
N GLU A 122 10.05 -10.31 19.36
CA GLU A 122 9.21 -10.53 19.56
C GLU A 122 8.55 -10.50 20.33
N ASP A 123 8.89 -10.22 20.74
CA ASP A 123 8.36 -9.99 21.42
C ASP A 123 7.47 -9.57 21.49
N ALA A 124 7.57 -9.34 21.28
CA ALA A 124 6.79 -8.87 21.25
C ALA A 124 5.78 -9.14 21.14
N ILE A 125 5.74 -9.67 21.16
CA ILE A 125 4.87 -9.80 20.99
C ILE A 125 4.01 -9.99 21.43
N PRO A 126 4.02 -10.06 21.82
CA PRO A 126 3.11 -10.06 22.04
C PRO A 126 2.29 -9.70 22.19
N SER A 127 2.48 -9.44 22.37
CA SER A 127 1.70 -8.95 22.45
C SER A 127 0.93 -8.77 22.12
N GLU A 128 1.09 -8.82 22.03
CA GLU A 128 0.37 -8.36 21.67
C GLU A 128 -0.48 -8.62 21.32
N ILE A 129 -0.32 -9.00 21.37
CA ILE A 129 -1.09 -8.98 20.91
C ILE A 129 -1.97 -8.79 20.91
N THR A 130 -2.02 -8.71 21.12
CA THR A 130 -2.85 -8.26 21.09
C THR A 130 -3.47 -7.91 20.58
N ASP A 131 -3.31 -7.76 20.42
CA ASP A 131 -3.92 -7.14 19.92
C ASP A 131 -4.64 -7.35 19.26
N ASN A 132 -4.62 -7.88 19.16
CA ASN A 132 -5.34 -7.92 18.44
C ASN A 132 -6.31 -7.60 18.33
N ASP A 133 -6.42 -7.55 18.65
CA ASP A 133 -7.32 -7.07 18.70
C ASP A 133 -7.62 -6.18 17.98
N ASP A 134 -7.18 -5.88 17.77
CA ASP A 134 -7.37 -4.89 17.06
C ASP A 134 -7.29 -5.14 15.77
N ILE A 135 -7.26 -6.14 15.49
CA ILE A 135 -7.21 -6.35 14.26
C ILE A 135 -8.39 -6.31 13.81
N PRO A 136 -8.72 -5.56 13.55
CA PRO A 136 -9.88 -5.28 13.21
C PRO A 136 -10.16 -5.57 11.94
N PHE A 137 -10.39 -6.03 11.46
CA PHE A 137 -10.82 -6.11 10.19
C PHE A 137 -12.07 -6.77 10.14
#